data_2a82d09b3cc14d431d14f7ef077b0b2b
#
_entry.id   2a82d09b3cc14d431d14f7ef077b0b2b
#
_cell.length_a   1.000
_cell.length_b   1.000
_cell.length_c   1.000
_cell.angle_alpha   90.00
_cell.angle_beta   90.00
_cell.angle_gamma   90.00
#
_symmetry.space_group_name_H-M   'P 1'
#
loop_
_entity.id
_entity.type
_entity.pdbx_description
1 polymer ?
#
loop_
_entity_poly.entity_id
_entity_poly.type
_entity_poly.pdbx_seq_one_letter_code
_entity_poly.pdbx_strand_id
1 'polypeptide(L)'
;MKKLTALLLVVMLMLFSVGCDIPNQSPSKLVELEEYSAMTIDGTTSIEVVYDYIEGEFTKYEFVIEDQETIDRIMIEVFNTDLKAYPDNQDIDFYQRWIIVHQGDVEYHINLCYNSDENGNRYLYQSHGTFDIIEKYIEDNLMK
;
A
#
# COMPACT_ATOMS: atom_id res chain seq x y z
N MET A 1 -37.49 -21.39 41.02
CA MET A 1 -37.52 -20.90 39.63
C MET A 1 -36.95 -19.48 39.47
N LYS A 2 -37.29 -18.47 40.30
CA LYS A 2 -36.77 -17.09 40.17
C LYS A 2 -35.25 -16.95 40.28
N LYS A 3 -34.58 -17.83 41.06
CA LYS A 3 -33.10 -17.78 41.21
C LYS A 3 -32.35 -18.35 40.02
N LEU A 4 -32.94 -19.31 39.30
CA LEU A 4 -32.33 -19.93 38.12
C LEU A 4 -32.38 -18.99 36.90
N THR A 5 -33.48 -18.24 36.75
CA THR A 5 -33.64 -17.26 35.67
C THR A 5 -32.69 -16.07 35.86
N ALA A 6 -32.43 -15.62 37.11
CA ALA A 6 -31.46 -14.56 37.37
C ALA A 6 -30.00 -14.99 37.04
N LEU A 7 -29.66 -16.23 37.37
CA LEU A 7 -28.31 -16.78 37.05
C LEU A 7 -28.09 -16.91 35.53
N LEU A 8 -29.12 -17.33 34.81
CA LEU A 8 -29.05 -17.47 33.35
C LEU A 8 -28.87 -16.12 32.64
N LEU A 9 -29.56 -15.06 33.18
CA LEU A 9 -29.47 -13.71 32.67
C LEU A 9 -28.07 -13.08 32.88
N VAL A 10 -27.44 -13.36 34.04
CA VAL A 10 -26.07 -12.90 34.34
C VAL A 10 -25.04 -13.59 33.45
N VAL A 11 -25.21 -14.88 33.21
CA VAL A 11 -24.30 -15.64 32.30
C VAL A 11 -24.45 -15.14 30.85
N MET A 12 -25.70 -14.84 30.41
CA MET A 12 -25.92 -14.24 29.08
C MET A 12 -25.30 -12.84 28.96
N LEU A 13 -25.40 -12.01 29.96
CA LEU A 13 -24.79 -10.67 30.00
C LEU A 13 -23.26 -10.75 29.97
N MET A 14 -22.64 -11.74 30.62
CA MET A 14 -21.19 -11.93 30.59
C MET A 14 -20.71 -12.45 29.22
N LEU A 15 -21.52 -13.17 28.45
CA LEU A 15 -21.19 -13.62 27.10
C LEU A 15 -21.22 -12.49 26.07
N PHE A 16 -21.97 -11.41 26.31
CA PHE A 16 -21.98 -10.23 25.44
C PHE A 16 -20.91 -9.19 25.78
N SER A 17 -20.20 -9.33 26.90
CA SER A 17 -19.10 -8.42 27.28
C SER A 17 -17.72 -8.90 26.84
N VAL A 18 -17.62 -10.06 26.20
CA VAL A 18 -16.42 -10.40 25.42
C VAL A 18 -16.60 -9.73 24.05
N GLY A 19 -16.62 -8.41 24.02
CA GLY A 19 -16.21 -7.66 22.86
C GLY A 19 -14.76 -8.10 22.60
N CYS A 20 -14.54 -8.90 21.58
CA CYS A 20 -13.21 -9.04 21.04
C CYS A 20 -12.82 -7.63 20.57
N ASP A 21 -12.10 -6.89 21.42
CA ASP A 21 -11.15 -5.93 20.92
C ASP A 21 -10.18 -6.76 20.08
N ILE A 22 -10.49 -6.92 18.80
CA ILE A 22 -9.47 -7.29 17.82
C ILE A 22 -8.48 -6.15 17.93
N PRO A 23 -7.27 -6.36 18.46
CA PRO A 23 -6.28 -5.31 18.46
C PRO A 23 -6.21 -4.84 17.01
N ASN A 24 -6.43 -3.54 16.76
CA ASN A 24 -6.17 -2.93 15.47
C ASN A 24 -4.71 -3.24 15.13
N GLN A 25 -4.48 -4.37 14.47
CA GLN A 25 -3.16 -4.70 13.98
C GLN A 25 -2.87 -3.66 12.90
N SER A 26 -1.87 -2.86 13.14
CA SER A 26 -1.36 -1.95 12.12
C SER A 26 -1.08 -2.77 10.85
N PRO A 27 -1.48 -2.29 9.67
CA PRO A 27 -1.25 -3.01 8.42
C PRO A 27 0.25 -3.29 8.27
N SER A 28 0.60 -4.51 7.91
CA SER A 28 1.97 -4.94 7.67
C SER A 28 2.32 -4.95 6.19
N LYS A 29 1.30 -4.99 5.32
CA LYS A 29 1.39 -5.00 3.87
C LYS A 29 0.59 -3.85 3.27
N LEU A 30 1.06 -3.34 2.12
CA LEU A 30 0.37 -2.28 1.39
C LEU A 30 -1.08 -2.67 1.05
N VAL A 31 -1.28 -3.88 0.58
CA VAL A 31 -2.61 -4.40 0.16
C VAL A 31 -3.57 -4.66 1.33
N GLU A 32 -3.13 -4.54 2.56
CA GLU A 32 -3.97 -4.58 3.76
C GLU A 32 -4.63 -3.22 4.07
N LEU A 33 -4.15 -2.12 3.45
CA LEU A 33 -4.83 -0.85 3.50
C LEU A 33 -6.15 -0.93 2.74
N GLU A 34 -7.23 -0.38 3.29
CA GLU A 34 -8.57 -0.45 2.70
C GLU A 34 -8.60 0.04 1.25
N GLU A 35 -7.87 1.11 0.96
CA GLU A 35 -7.75 1.73 -0.36
C GLU A 35 -7.26 0.74 -1.44
N TYR A 36 -6.39 -0.23 -1.08
CA TYR A 36 -5.77 -1.18 -2.00
C TYR A 36 -6.31 -2.61 -1.89
N SER A 37 -7.27 -2.85 -1.00
CA SER A 37 -7.78 -4.19 -0.69
C SER A 37 -8.44 -4.90 -1.87
N ALA A 38 -8.97 -4.15 -2.84
CA ALA A 38 -9.60 -4.68 -4.05
C ALA A 38 -8.64 -4.78 -5.26
N MET A 39 -7.39 -4.31 -5.12
CA MET A 39 -6.39 -4.37 -6.18
C MET A 39 -5.97 -5.82 -6.46
N THR A 40 -5.71 -6.16 -7.72
CA THR A 40 -5.27 -7.50 -8.14
C THR A 40 -4.07 -7.40 -9.08
N ILE A 41 -3.27 -8.46 -9.18
CA ILE A 41 -2.15 -8.48 -10.13
C ILE A 41 -2.69 -8.59 -11.57
N ASP A 42 -3.54 -9.58 -11.83
CA ASP A 42 -4.01 -9.94 -13.17
C ASP A 42 -4.92 -8.91 -13.83
N GLY A 43 -5.47 -7.96 -13.05
CA GLY A 43 -6.37 -6.93 -13.53
C GLY A 43 -5.67 -5.68 -14.08
N THR A 44 -4.36 -5.56 -13.89
CA THR A 44 -3.61 -4.34 -14.24
C THR A 44 -3.35 -4.27 -15.73
N THR A 45 -3.78 -3.17 -16.36
CA THR A 45 -3.64 -2.94 -17.80
C THR A 45 -2.54 -1.95 -18.15
N SER A 46 -2.23 -1.02 -17.25
CA SER A 46 -1.11 -0.07 -17.39
C SER A 46 -0.73 0.50 -16.02
N ILE A 47 0.49 1.03 -15.95
CA ILE A 47 1.00 1.75 -14.78
C ILE A 47 1.55 3.09 -15.24
N GLU A 48 0.96 4.19 -14.76
CA GLU A 48 1.57 5.51 -14.90
C GLU A 48 2.61 5.70 -13.80
N VAL A 49 3.76 6.25 -14.16
CA VAL A 49 4.89 6.47 -13.26
C VAL A 49 5.26 7.94 -13.23
N VAL A 50 5.36 8.49 -12.03
CA VAL A 50 5.99 9.79 -11.77
C VAL A 50 7.16 9.55 -10.83
N TYR A 51 8.37 9.80 -11.30
CA TYR A 51 9.58 9.40 -10.60
C TYR A 51 10.67 10.44 -10.67
N ASP A 52 11.09 10.91 -9.51
CA ASP A 52 12.26 11.75 -9.35
C ASP A 52 13.50 10.87 -9.29
N TYR A 53 14.27 10.86 -10.38
CA TYR A 53 15.51 10.10 -10.53
C TYR A 53 16.72 10.96 -10.24
N ILE A 54 17.71 10.41 -9.53
CA ILE A 54 18.91 11.14 -9.12
C ILE A 54 20.14 10.38 -9.61
N GLU A 55 20.66 10.82 -10.74
CA GLU A 55 21.99 10.43 -11.22
C GLU A 55 22.81 11.70 -11.48
N GLY A 56 23.33 12.30 -10.40
CA GLY A 56 24.09 13.56 -10.45
C GLY A 56 23.25 14.80 -10.52
N GLU A 57 22.34 14.92 -11.49
CA GLU A 57 21.32 15.98 -11.57
C GLU A 57 19.92 15.40 -11.32
N PHE A 58 19.09 16.20 -10.70
CA PHE A 58 17.70 15.85 -10.42
C PHE A 58 16.87 15.88 -11.71
N THR A 59 16.31 14.75 -12.12
CA THR A 59 15.46 14.64 -13.32
C THR A 59 14.13 13.99 -12.96
N LYS A 60 13.03 14.62 -13.33
CA LYS A 60 11.69 14.07 -13.18
C LYS A 60 11.29 13.33 -14.45
N TYR A 61 10.87 12.09 -14.30
CA TYR A 61 10.30 11.27 -15.36
C TYR A 61 8.80 11.08 -15.14
N GLU A 62 8.03 11.22 -16.23
CA GLU A 62 6.61 10.93 -16.26
C GLU A 62 6.36 10.05 -17.50
N PHE A 63 5.87 8.82 -17.30
CA PHE A 63 5.67 7.87 -18.39
C PHE A 63 4.66 6.78 -18.03
N VAL A 64 4.21 6.04 -19.03
CA VAL A 64 3.28 4.93 -18.88
C VAL A 64 3.97 3.63 -19.27
N ILE A 65 3.80 2.59 -18.44
CA ILE A 65 4.24 1.23 -18.70
C ILE A 65 3.01 0.45 -19.17
N GLU A 66 3.06 -0.08 -20.40
CA GLU A 66 2.03 -0.93 -21.00
C GLU A 66 2.54 -2.35 -21.28
N ASP A 67 3.84 -2.58 -21.10
CA ASP A 67 4.46 -3.91 -21.22
C ASP A 67 4.05 -4.81 -20.06
N GLN A 68 3.31 -5.88 -20.38
CA GLN A 68 2.71 -6.75 -19.36
C GLN A 68 3.75 -7.44 -18.47
N GLU A 69 4.92 -7.80 -19.01
CA GLU A 69 5.99 -8.43 -18.22
C GLU A 69 6.51 -7.47 -17.13
N THR A 70 6.70 -6.20 -17.49
CA THR A 70 7.14 -5.17 -16.54
C THR A 70 6.04 -4.84 -15.53
N ILE A 71 4.78 -4.75 -15.99
CA ILE A 71 3.61 -4.57 -15.11
C ILE A 71 3.54 -5.67 -14.08
N ASP A 72 3.59 -6.94 -14.48
CA ASP A 72 3.49 -8.09 -13.59
C ASP A 72 4.61 -8.07 -12.54
N ARG A 73 5.82 -7.72 -12.92
CA ARG A 73 6.96 -7.61 -12.00
C ARG A 73 6.76 -6.50 -10.98
N ILE A 74 6.30 -5.32 -11.40
CA ILE A 74 6.00 -4.22 -10.47
C ILE A 74 4.88 -4.63 -9.53
N MET A 75 3.80 -5.22 -10.03
CA MET A 75 2.65 -5.62 -9.22
C MET A 75 3.01 -6.70 -8.20
N ILE A 76 3.87 -7.67 -8.55
CA ILE A 76 4.38 -8.66 -7.59
C ILE A 76 5.13 -7.96 -6.45
N GLU A 77 5.98 -6.98 -6.74
CA GLU A 77 6.69 -6.21 -5.72
C GLU A 77 5.74 -5.37 -4.85
N VAL A 78 4.74 -4.72 -5.47
CA VAL A 78 3.70 -3.95 -4.78
C VAL A 78 2.94 -4.84 -3.78
N PHE A 79 2.52 -6.04 -4.20
CA PHE A 79 1.79 -6.99 -3.34
C PHE A 79 2.66 -7.57 -2.22
N ASN A 80 3.97 -7.65 -2.43
CA ASN A 80 4.92 -8.12 -1.41
C ASN A 80 5.46 -6.99 -0.52
N THR A 81 5.11 -5.74 -0.82
CA THR A 81 5.61 -4.58 -0.08
C THR A 81 5.21 -4.61 1.38
N ASP A 82 6.21 -4.58 2.25
CA ASP A 82 6.02 -4.40 3.67
C ASP A 82 5.81 -2.91 4.01
N LEU A 83 4.93 -2.66 4.96
CA LEU A 83 4.71 -1.34 5.53
C LEU A 83 5.39 -1.24 6.90
N LYS A 84 6.03 -0.13 7.15
CA LYS A 84 6.59 0.21 8.46
C LYS A 84 6.00 1.52 8.94
N ALA A 85 5.53 1.54 10.19
CA ALA A 85 5.02 2.76 10.79
C ALA A 85 5.98 3.93 10.59
N TYR A 86 5.45 5.06 10.15
CA TYR A 86 6.24 6.27 9.90
C TYR A 86 6.68 6.86 11.26
N PRO A 87 7.96 7.13 11.49
CA PRO A 87 8.41 7.75 12.73
C PRO A 87 8.00 9.24 12.77
N ASP A 88 7.40 9.67 13.88
CA ASP A 88 6.82 11.01 14.07
C ASP A 88 7.79 12.19 13.88
N ASN A 89 9.10 11.95 13.81
CA ASN A 89 10.15 12.96 13.81
C ASN A 89 11.03 12.97 12.54
N GLN A 90 10.62 12.34 11.45
CA GLN A 90 11.37 12.38 10.20
C GLN A 90 10.76 13.42 9.23
N ASP A 91 11.62 14.30 8.70
CA ASP A 91 11.26 15.10 7.54
C ASP A 91 11.09 14.18 6.34
N ILE A 92 9.97 14.34 5.63
CA ILE A 92 9.71 13.60 4.38
C ILE A 92 10.61 14.22 3.32
N ASP A 93 11.47 13.43 2.69
CA ASP A 93 12.13 13.84 1.47
C ASP A 93 11.06 14.20 0.42
N PHE A 94 11.17 15.42 -0.16
CA PHE A 94 10.19 15.94 -1.10
C PHE A 94 10.26 15.29 -2.50
N TYR A 95 10.82 14.10 -2.61
CA TYR A 95 10.85 13.36 -3.86
C TYR A 95 9.47 12.91 -4.27
N GLN A 96 9.09 13.23 -5.52
CA GLN A 96 7.86 12.75 -6.11
C GLN A 96 8.11 11.37 -6.71
N ARG A 97 7.63 10.33 -6.04
CA ARG A 97 7.74 8.95 -6.48
C ARG A 97 6.43 8.26 -6.23
N TRP A 98 5.63 8.16 -7.26
CA TRP A 98 4.34 7.48 -7.19
C TRP A 98 4.06 6.69 -8.46
N ILE A 99 3.16 5.75 -8.35
CA ILE A 99 2.58 5.02 -9.48
C ILE A 99 1.05 5.11 -9.40
N ILE A 100 0.41 5.13 -10.58
CA ILE A 100 -1.03 4.99 -10.71
C ILE A 100 -1.28 3.67 -11.45
N VAL A 101 -1.89 2.72 -10.76
CA VAL A 101 -2.19 1.40 -11.29
C VAL A 101 -3.60 1.41 -11.85
N HIS A 102 -3.75 1.13 -13.15
CA HIS A 102 -5.03 1.09 -13.83
C HIS A 102 -5.58 -0.33 -13.91
N GLN A 103 -6.78 -0.55 -13.37
CA GLN A 103 -7.52 -1.82 -13.40
C GLN A 103 -8.95 -1.59 -13.88
N GLY A 104 -9.18 -1.70 -15.20
CA GLY A 104 -10.46 -1.33 -15.81
C GLY A 104 -10.74 0.16 -15.61
N ASP A 105 -11.85 0.48 -14.94
CA ASP A 105 -12.26 1.87 -14.64
C ASP A 105 -11.76 2.36 -13.26
N VAL A 106 -10.95 1.58 -12.58
CA VAL A 106 -10.42 1.89 -11.23
C VAL A 106 -8.94 2.26 -11.32
N GLU A 107 -8.57 3.31 -10.59
CA GLU A 107 -7.20 3.79 -10.44
C GLU A 107 -6.76 3.68 -8.99
N TYR A 108 -5.57 3.11 -8.75
CA TYR A 108 -4.95 3.05 -7.44
C TYR A 108 -3.71 3.93 -7.42
N HIS A 109 -3.72 4.96 -6.59
CA HIS A 109 -2.60 5.91 -6.45
C HIS A 109 -1.69 5.46 -5.31
N ILE A 110 -0.53 4.92 -5.64
CA ILE A 110 0.43 4.39 -4.68
C ILE A 110 1.62 5.33 -4.58
N ASN A 111 1.82 5.92 -3.41
CA ASN A 111 3.02 6.67 -3.12
C ASN A 111 4.15 5.70 -2.74
N LEU A 112 5.28 5.76 -3.45
CA LEU A 112 6.42 4.86 -3.22
C LEU A 112 7.31 5.29 -2.04
N CYS A 113 6.97 6.38 -1.36
CA CYS A 113 7.65 6.83 -0.16
C CYS A 113 6.83 6.50 1.09
N TYR A 114 5.54 6.87 1.10
CA TYR A 114 4.66 6.58 2.22
C TYR A 114 3.19 6.48 1.76
N ASN A 115 2.41 5.72 2.50
CA ASN A 115 0.96 5.62 2.32
C ASN A 115 0.27 5.85 3.67
N SER A 116 -1.03 6.16 3.67
CA SER A 116 -1.79 6.41 4.89
C SER A 116 -2.99 5.47 4.96
N ASP A 117 -3.40 5.10 6.18
CA ASP A 117 -4.67 4.42 6.40
C ASP A 117 -5.83 5.43 6.51
N GLU A 118 -7.05 4.92 6.62
CA GLU A 118 -8.29 5.72 6.80
C GLU A 118 -8.29 6.63 8.04
N ASN A 119 -7.46 6.28 9.04
CA ASN A 119 -7.32 7.05 10.28
C ASN A 119 -6.21 8.10 10.19
N GLY A 120 -5.51 8.19 9.05
CA GLY A 120 -4.40 9.11 8.82
C GLY A 120 -3.06 8.66 9.39
N ASN A 121 -2.95 7.41 9.87
CA ASN A 121 -1.65 6.87 10.25
C ASN A 121 -0.80 6.66 9.00
N ARG A 122 0.48 7.03 9.08
CA ARG A 122 1.41 6.96 7.95
C ARG A 122 2.31 5.75 8.04
N TYR A 123 2.60 5.17 6.89
CA TYR A 123 3.44 3.98 6.74
C TYR A 123 4.45 4.18 5.63
N LEU A 124 5.72 3.88 5.90
CA LEU A 124 6.78 3.87 4.89
C LEU A 124 6.59 2.69 3.94
N TYR A 125 6.75 2.94 2.65
CA TYR A 125 6.81 1.94 1.60
C TYR A 125 8.18 1.27 1.57
N GLN A 126 8.25 -0.04 1.75
CA GLN A 126 9.49 -0.79 1.98
C GLN A 126 9.78 -1.80 0.85
N SER A 127 9.57 -1.42 -0.42
CA SER A 127 9.95 -2.29 -1.55
C SER A 127 11.07 -1.68 -2.39
N HIS A 128 12.27 -2.20 -2.23
CA HIS A 128 13.39 -1.86 -3.11
C HIS A 128 13.19 -2.40 -4.52
N GLY A 129 12.56 -3.57 -4.68
CA GLY A 129 12.32 -4.19 -5.99
C GLY A 129 11.50 -3.33 -6.94
N THR A 130 10.49 -2.59 -6.43
CA THR A 130 9.73 -1.64 -7.25
C THR A 130 10.62 -0.53 -7.80
N PHE A 131 11.50 0.04 -6.98
CA PHE A 131 12.44 1.08 -7.40
C PHE A 131 13.41 0.56 -8.45
N ASP A 132 14.02 -0.60 -8.22
CA ASP A 132 14.99 -1.22 -9.14
C ASP A 132 14.38 -1.46 -10.53
N ILE A 133 13.11 -1.89 -10.59
CA ILE A 133 12.40 -2.13 -11.86
C ILE A 133 12.14 -0.81 -12.58
N ILE A 134 11.67 0.22 -11.89
CA ILE A 134 11.35 1.53 -12.46
C ILE A 134 12.64 2.22 -12.93
N GLU A 135 13.68 2.23 -12.12
CA GLU A 135 14.97 2.85 -12.47
C GLU A 135 15.60 2.17 -13.68
N LYS A 136 15.58 0.83 -13.71
CA LYS A 136 16.04 0.10 -14.88
C LYS A 136 15.20 0.40 -16.13
N TYR A 137 13.90 0.56 -16.02
CA TYR A 137 13.05 0.94 -17.16
C TYR A 137 13.43 2.34 -17.69
N ILE A 138 13.69 3.29 -16.81
CA ILE A 138 14.15 4.65 -17.16
C ILE A 138 15.49 4.57 -17.91
N GLU A 139 16.47 3.86 -17.37
CA GLU A 139 17.80 3.68 -17.99
C GLU A 139 17.71 3.05 -19.38
N ASP A 140 16.95 1.97 -19.51
CA ASP A 140 16.85 1.20 -20.76
C ASP A 140 16.05 1.92 -21.85
N ASN A 141 15.06 2.76 -21.50
CA ASN A 141 14.10 3.31 -22.46
C ASN A 141 14.10 4.84 -22.58
N LEU A 142 14.46 5.59 -21.54
CA LEU A 142 14.28 7.04 -21.50
C LEU A 142 15.61 7.82 -21.44
N MET A 143 16.68 7.23 -20.93
CA MET A 143 18.02 7.83 -20.88
C MET A 143 18.79 7.44 -22.17
N LYS A 144 18.56 8.16 -23.27
CA LYS A 144 19.29 7.99 -24.54
C LYS A 144 19.95 9.27 -24.98
#